data_fd8095cad22136230e46143edd46af4a
#
_entry.id   fd8095cad22136230e46143edd46af4a
#
_cell.length_a   1.000
_cell.length_b   1.000
_cell.length_c   1.000
_cell.angle_alpha   90.00
_cell.angle_beta   90.00
_cell.angle_gamma   90.00
#
_symmetry.space_group_name_H-M   'P 1'
#
loop_
_entity.id
_entity.type
_entity.pdbx_description
1 polymer ?
#
loop_
_entity_poly.entity_id
_entity_poly.type
_entity_poly.pdbx_seq_one_letter_code
_entity_poly.pdbx_strand_id
1 'polypeptide(L)'
;MVRAVLRRIGFATFLSAVLGFFALPLLWLASAPFDASPEIAVSVPEFTLRNFRELLDRPQALASLRNSALLAAGTTALVVASAALAAYALSRVRVPGRDALLYLLLLLSSIITGTAAMVPVFLLAFNLHLIDSRLGVVLVLTGGLLPTAIFILKDFTDAAPPSYEEAARVFGATPLQVLRHVVAPVIRPGLATVAVWTAAQVWGDFLMPFLLLRDPDKAPAAVAVYTFYTEGGQPDLRLISTFSLLYALPVVAVYLLVSRRYGMRFHGGIKR
;
A
#
# COMPACT_ATOMS: atom_id res chain seq x y z
N MET A 1 11.38 19.47 -43.01
CA MET A 1 10.40 20.23 -42.20
C MET A 1 9.10 19.42 -41.98
N VAL A 2 8.44 18.93 -43.02
CA VAL A 2 7.14 18.20 -42.93
C VAL A 2 7.18 16.97 -41.98
N ARG A 3 8.22 16.11 -42.08
CA ARG A 3 8.36 14.91 -41.17
C ARG A 3 8.51 15.28 -39.70
N ALA A 4 9.12 16.40 -39.37
CA ALA A 4 9.27 16.85 -37.98
C ALA A 4 7.93 17.38 -37.43
N VAL A 5 7.13 18.07 -38.27
CA VAL A 5 5.79 18.54 -37.90
C VAL A 5 4.83 17.38 -37.71
N LEU A 6 4.81 16.42 -38.63
CA LEU A 6 3.99 15.20 -38.53
C LEU A 6 4.32 14.37 -37.27
N ARG A 7 5.62 14.24 -36.92
CA ARG A 7 6.04 13.58 -35.71
C ARG A 7 5.58 14.31 -34.44
N ARG A 8 5.63 15.63 -34.42
CA ARG A 8 5.14 16.46 -33.29
C ARG A 8 3.63 16.33 -33.13
N ILE A 9 2.89 16.41 -34.26
CA ILE A 9 1.43 16.24 -34.24
C ILE A 9 1.08 14.83 -33.76
N GLY A 10 1.69 13.77 -34.29
CA GLY A 10 1.45 12.39 -33.86
C GLY A 10 1.77 12.19 -32.38
N PHE A 11 2.86 12.75 -31.89
CA PHE A 11 3.21 12.69 -30.46
C PHE A 11 2.21 13.45 -29.59
N ALA A 12 1.80 14.65 -30.00
CA ALA A 12 0.82 15.45 -29.26
C ALA A 12 -0.55 14.74 -29.21
N THR A 13 -1.01 14.18 -30.34
CA THR A 13 -2.26 13.41 -30.41
C THR A 13 -2.20 12.18 -29.51
N PHE A 14 -1.10 11.41 -29.56
CA PHE A 14 -0.90 10.27 -28.67
C PHE A 14 -0.90 10.68 -27.20
N LEU A 15 -0.15 11.73 -26.84
CA LEU A 15 -0.09 12.24 -25.47
C LEU A 15 -1.48 12.72 -24.99
N SER A 16 -2.22 13.43 -25.84
CA SER A 16 -3.58 13.90 -25.50
C SER A 16 -4.55 12.74 -25.32
N ALA A 17 -4.44 11.70 -26.15
CA ALA A 17 -5.26 10.49 -26.01
C ALA A 17 -4.96 9.74 -24.67
N VAL A 18 -3.67 9.58 -24.34
CA VAL A 18 -3.24 8.97 -23.06
C VAL A 18 -3.70 9.81 -21.88
N LEU A 19 -3.47 11.13 -21.92
CA LEU A 19 -3.92 12.04 -20.85
C LEU A 19 -5.44 12.00 -20.68
N GLY A 20 -6.20 12.05 -21.79
CA GLY A 20 -7.66 11.95 -21.77
C GLY A 20 -8.13 10.63 -21.16
N PHE A 21 -7.54 9.52 -21.59
CA PHE A 21 -7.89 8.19 -21.07
C PHE A 21 -7.73 8.07 -19.54
N PHE A 22 -6.65 8.63 -18.99
CA PHE A 22 -6.43 8.61 -17.54
C PHE A 22 -7.15 9.74 -16.80
N ALA A 23 -7.35 10.90 -17.44
CA ALA A 23 -8.02 12.04 -16.81
C ALA A 23 -9.53 11.82 -16.64
N LEU A 24 -10.21 11.17 -17.60
CA LEU A 24 -11.65 10.96 -17.55
C LEU A 24 -12.13 10.21 -16.28
N PRO A 25 -11.56 9.05 -15.90
CA PRO A 25 -11.95 8.38 -14.65
C PRO A 25 -11.66 9.22 -13.40
N LEU A 26 -10.56 9.97 -13.39
CA LEU A 26 -10.20 10.82 -12.25
C LEU A 26 -11.13 12.04 -12.14
N LEU A 27 -11.52 12.64 -13.26
CA LEU A 27 -12.51 13.71 -13.30
C LEU A 27 -13.88 13.21 -12.83
N TRP A 28 -14.29 12.03 -13.28
CA TRP A 28 -15.51 11.40 -12.80
C TRP A 28 -15.45 11.16 -11.29
N LEU A 29 -14.37 10.55 -10.78
CA LEU A 29 -14.19 10.32 -9.35
C LEU A 29 -14.20 11.62 -8.54
N ALA A 30 -13.70 12.71 -9.11
CA ALA A 30 -13.68 14.02 -8.46
C ALA A 30 -15.02 14.75 -8.51
N SER A 31 -15.85 14.52 -9.53
CA SER A 31 -17.13 15.21 -9.74
C SER A 31 -18.35 14.44 -9.22
N ALA A 32 -18.39 13.13 -9.44
CA ALA A 32 -19.54 12.28 -9.08
C ALA A 32 -19.96 12.34 -7.60
N PRO A 33 -19.05 12.49 -6.61
CA PRO A 33 -19.45 12.68 -5.21
C PRO A 33 -20.26 13.93 -4.94
N PHE A 34 -20.13 14.92 -5.81
CA PHE A 34 -20.82 16.22 -5.71
C PHE A 34 -22.06 16.31 -6.62
N ASP A 35 -22.42 15.21 -7.28
CA ASP A 35 -23.59 15.15 -8.17
C ASP A 35 -24.78 14.51 -7.43
N ALA A 36 -25.97 15.13 -7.61
CA ALA A 36 -27.22 14.60 -7.05
C ALA A 36 -27.64 13.27 -7.71
N SER A 37 -27.27 13.06 -8.98
CA SER A 37 -27.66 11.92 -9.80
C SER A 37 -26.48 11.46 -10.69
N PRO A 38 -25.35 10.97 -10.12
CA PRO A 38 -24.19 10.61 -10.91
C PRO A 38 -24.50 9.43 -11.83
N GLU A 39 -24.17 9.61 -13.10
CA GLU A 39 -24.19 8.57 -14.12
C GLU A 39 -22.75 8.08 -14.42
N ILE A 40 -22.63 6.96 -15.15
CA ILE A 40 -21.31 6.43 -15.61
C ILE A 40 -20.80 7.27 -16.80
N ALA A 41 -21.02 8.54 -16.78
CA ALA A 41 -20.56 9.49 -17.78
C ALA A 41 -20.06 10.77 -17.11
N VAL A 42 -19.14 11.48 -17.75
CA VAL A 42 -18.74 12.81 -17.25
C VAL A 42 -19.82 13.81 -17.69
N SER A 43 -20.64 14.20 -16.75
CA SER A 43 -21.67 15.24 -16.89
C SER A 43 -21.31 16.47 -16.07
N VAL A 44 -21.98 17.57 -16.31
CA VAL A 44 -21.90 18.73 -15.41
C VAL A 44 -22.71 18.40 -14.15
N PRO A 45 -22.06 18.30 -12.98
CA PRO A 45 -22.72 17.82 -11.77
C PRO A 45 -23.79 18.81 -11.28
N GLU A 46 -24.94 18.31 -10.89
CA GLU A 46 -25.88 19.05 -10.06
C GLU A 46 -25.35 19.11 -8.63
N PHE A 47 -24.62 20.18 -8.30
CA PHE A 47 -23.83 20.28 -7.08
C PHE A 47 -24.64 20.02 -5.81
N THR A 48 -24.22 19.00 -5.06
CA THR A 48 -24.80 18.64 -3.76
C THR A 48 -23.74 18.15 -2.79
N LEU A 49 -23.94 18.36 -1.50
CA LEU A 49 -23.19 17.76 -0.41
C LEU A 49 -23.99 16.67 0.33
N ARG A 50 -25.19 16.37 -0.16
CA ARG A 50 -26.08 15.39 0.47
C ARG A 50 -25.45 14.00 0.52
N ASN A 51 -24.74 13.61 -0.52
CA ASN A 51 -24.08 12.30 -0.63
C ASN A 51 -23.08 12.07 0.51
N PHE A 52 -22.34 13.10 0.90
CA PHE A 52 -21.39 13.04 2.03
C PHE A 52 -22.13 12.87 3.35
N ARG A 53 -23.24 13.60 3.55
CA ARG A 53 -24.05 13.46 4.78
C ARG A 53 -24.65 12.05 4.86
N GLU A 54 -25.26 11.57 3.79
CA GLU A 54 -25.84 10.23 3.72
C GLU A 54 -24.81 9.12 3.96
N LEU A 55 -23.57 9.30 3.46
CA LEU A 55 -22.47 8.37 3.72
C LEU A 55 -22.00 8.42 5.18
N LEU A 56 -21.89 9.61 5.77
CA LEU A 56 -21.45 9.78 7.15
C LEU A 56 -22.50 9.27 8.17
N ASP A 57 -23.76 9.27 7.79
CA ASP A 57 -24.85 8.68 8.60
C ASP A 57 -24.82 7.13 8.60
N ARG A 58 -23.95 6.52 7.78
CA ARG A 58 -23.73 5.06 7.76
C ARG A 58 -22.55 4.67 8.67
N PRO A 59 -22.79 4.04 9.83
CA PRO A 59 -21.73 3.68 10.78
C PRO A 59 -20.66 2.79 10.16
N GLN A 60 -21.03 1.89 9.23
CA GLN A 60 -20.11 0.98 8.56
C GLN A 60 -19.11 1.70 7.68
N ALA A 61 -19.45 2.84 7.06
CA ALA A 61 -18.54 3.58 6.19
C ALA A 61 -17.33 4.09 6.94
N LEU A 62 -17.54 4.78 8.07
CA LEU A 62 -16.45 5.29 8.91
C LEU A 62 -15.70 4.17 9.63
N ALA A 63 -16.42 3.14 10.11
CA ALA A 63 -15.81 1.98 10.75
C ALA A 63 -14.87 1.25 9.81
N SER A 64 -15.21 1.08 8.52
CA SER A 64 -14.39 0.41 7.54
C SER A 64 -13.09 1.18 7.21
N LEU A 65 -13.15 2.51 7.12
CA LEU A 65 -11.95 3.35 6.97
C LEU A 65 -11.03 3.23 8.17
N ARG A 66 -11.59 3.25 9.39
CA ARG A 66 -10.83 3.01 10.62
C ARG A 66 -10.20 1.62 10.63
N ASN A 67 -10.95 0.58 10.21
CA ASN A 67 -10.43 -0.78 10.12
C ASN A 67 -9.28 -0.89 9.14
N SER A 68 -9.38 -0.25 7.95
CA SER A 68 -8.27 -0.15 7.01
C SER A 68 -7.04 0.51 7.63
N ALA A 69 -7.22 1.61 8.35
CA ALA A 69 -6.12 2.30 9.01
C ALA A 69 -5.45 1.43 10.09
N LEU A 70 -6.24 0.69 10.89
CA LEU A 70 -5.72 -0.23 11.90
C LEU A 70 -4.94 -1.39 11.26
N LEU A 71 -5.48 -2.02 10.20
CA LEU A 71 -4.80 -3.09 9.48
C LEU A 71 -3.51 -2.59 8.83
N ALA A 72 -3.57 -1.43 8.16
CA ALA A 72 -2.39 -0.83 7.53
C ALA A 72 -1.32 -0.46 8.56
N ALA A 73 -1.69 0.16 9.68
CA ALA A 73 -0.75 0.52 10.73
C ALA A 73 -0.14 -0.71 11.40
N GLY A 74 -0.96 -1.72 11.77
CA GLY A 74 -0.49 -2.93 12.42
C GLY A 74 0.45 -3.75 11.53
N THR A 75 0.06 -3.98 10.28
CA THR A 75 0.89 -4.70 9.31
C THR A 75 2.18 -3.94 9.00
N THR A 76 2.09 -2.62 8.78
CA THR A 76 3.28 -1.80 8.49
C THR A 76 4.25 -1.82 9.65
N ALA A 77 3.79 -1.66 10.89
CA ALA A 77 4.64 -1.72 12.07
C ALA A 77 5.36 -3.07 12.18
N LEU A 78 4.63 -4.17 11.98
CA LEU A 78 5.19 -5.51 12.08
C LEU A 78 6.16 -5.83 10.94
N VAL A 79 5.81 -5.47 9.70
CA VAL A 79 6.69 -5.66 8.52
C VAL A 79 7.97 -4.85 8.67
N VAL A 80 7.88 -3.55 9.00
CA VAL A 80 9.06 -2.68 9.11
C VAL A 80 9.97 -3.16 10.23
N ALA A 81 9.43 -3.51 11.40
CA ALA A 81 10.23 -4.00 12.53
C ALA A 81 10.93 -5.32 12.18
N SER A 82 10.18 -6.30 11.65
CA SER A 82 10.72 -7.62 11.31
C SER A 82 11.70 -7.55 10.14
N ALA A 83 11.39 -6.76 9.10
CA ALA A 83 12.26 -6.58 7.95
C ALA A 83 13.56 -5.85 8.32
N ALA A 84 13.51 -4.85 9.22
CA ALA A 84 14.72 -4.16 9.68
C ALA A 84 15.66 -5.10 10.43
N LEU A 85 15.12 -5.97 11.32
CA LEU A 85 15.90 -6.98 12.02
C LEU A 85 16.52 -7.99 11.05
N ALA A 86 15.70 -8.53 10.15
CA ALA A 86 16.15 -9.53 9.18
C ALA A 86 17.17 -8.96 8.17
N ALA A 87 16.91 -7.77 7.63
CA ALA A 87 17.82 -7.09 6.70
C ALA A 87 19.16 -6.78 7.36
N TYR A 88 19.14 -6.31 8.61
CA TYR A 88 20.37 -6.07 9.37
C TYR A 88 21.16 -7.35 9.60
N ALA A 89 20.53 -8.43 10.05
CA ALA A 89 21.18 -9.72 10.24
C ALA A 89 21.77 -10.26 8.93
N LEU A 90 21.00 -10.25 7.84
CA LEU A 90 21.42 -10.73 6.53
C LEU A 90 22.53 -9.86 5.89
N SER A 91 22.59 -8.57 6.22
CA SER A 91 23.60 -7.66 5.73
C SER A 91 24.94 -7.82 6.46
N ARG A 92 24.94 -8.13 7.75
CA ARG A 92 26.12 -8.14 8.62
C ARG A 92 26.64 -9.54 8.94
N VAL A 93 25.80 -10.56 8.89
CA VAL A 93 26.20 -11.95 9.13
C VAL A 93 26.47 -12.65 7.80
N ARG A 94 27.61 -13.35 7.72
CA ARG A 94 27.96 -14.16 6.54
C ARG A 94 27.15 -15.46 6.59
N VAL A 95 25.96 -15.46 5.99
CA VAL A 95 25.13 -16.67 5.87
C VAL A 95 25.43 -17.30 4.49
N PRO A 96 25.96 -18.55 4.46
CA PRO A 96 26.14 -19.25 3.19
C PRO A 96 24.82 -19.36 2.43
N GLY A 97 24.82 -19.04 1.14
CA GLY A 97 23.63 -19.10 0.29
C GLY A 97 22.56 -18.02 0.57
N ARG A 98 22.89 -16.93 1.31
CA ARG A 98 21.93 -15.87 1.68
C ARG A 98 21.20 -15.28 0.47
N ASP A 99 21.90 -15.06 -0.63
CA ASP A 99 21.30 -14.44 -1.82
C ASP A 99 20.33 -15.42 -2.48
N ALA A 100 20.66 -16.71 -2.55
CA ALA A 100 19.75 -17.75 -3.01
C ALA A 100 18.51 -17.84 -2.09
N LEU A 101 18.70 -17.75 -0.77
CA LEU A 101 17.59 -17.73 0.19
C LEU A 101 16.67 -16.52 -0.04
N LEU A 102 17.24 -15.33 -0.23
CA LEU A 102 16.46 -14.11 -0.51
C LEU A 102 15.66 -14.21 -1.80
N TYR A 103 16.28 -14.69 -2.89
CA TYR A 103 15.57 -14.90 -4.15
C TYR A 103 14.49 -15.96 -4.02
N LEU A 104 14.74 -17.03 -3.28
CA LEU A 104 13.73 -18.06 -3.00
C LEU A 104 12.54 -17.48 -2.22
N LEU A 105 12.81 -16.68 -1.18
CA LEU A 105 11.77 -16.01 -0.40
C LEU A 105 10.95 -15.03 -1.25
N LEU A 106 11.60 -14.27 -2.14
CA LEU A 106 10.89 -13.39 -3.09
C LEU A 106 10.01 -14.18 -4.05
N LEU A 107 10.51 -15.29 -4.58
CA LEU A 107 9.74 -16.16 -5.46
C LEU A 107 8.52 -16.74 -4.73
N LEU A 108 8.73 -17.25 -3.51
CA LEU A 108 7.65 -17.80 -2.69
C LEU A 108 6.62 -16.73 -2.32
N SER A 109 7.03 -15.50 -2.02
CA SER A 109 6.11 -14.42 -1.68
C SER A 109 5.18 -14.06 -2.85
N SER A 110 5.68 -14.14 -4.08
CA SER A 110 4.86 -13.93 -5.29
C SER A 110 3.75 -14.98 -5.44
N ILE A 111 3.98 -16.18 -4.93
CA ILE A 111 2.99 -17.26 -4.94
C ILE A 111 1.99 -17.08 -3.79
N ILE A 112 2.47 -16.71 -2.60
CA ILE A 112 1.64 -16.59 -1.38
C ILE A 112 0.64 -15.43 -1.47
N THR A 113 0.99 -14.36 -2.17
CA THR A 113 0.10 -13.19 -2.35
C THR A 113 -0.93 -13.37 -3.48
N GLY A 114 -0.82 -14.45 -4.26
CA GLY A 114 -1.74 -14.74 -5.36
C GLY A 114 -3.00 -15.48 -4.93
N THR A 115 -3.99 -15.51 -5.83
CA THR A 115 -5.24 -16.26 -5.65
C THR A 115 -5.02 -17.76 -5.43
N ALA A 116 -3.93 -18.32 -5.94
CA ALA A 116 -3.57 -19.72 -5.76
C ALA A 116 -3.31 -20.10 -4.29
N ALA A 117 -2.87 -19.14 -3.47
CA ALA A 117 -2.61 -19.38 -2.04
C ALA A 117 -3.84 -19.19 -1.14
N MET A 118 -4.98 -18.74 -1.68
CA MET A 118 -6.17 -18.45 -0.86
C MET A 118 -6.61 -19.65 -0.02
N VAL A 119 -6.71 -20.83 -0.62
CA VAL A 119 -7.17 -22.05 0.08
C VAL A 119 -6.18 -22.48 1.16
N PRO A 120 -4.88 -22.66 0.87
CA PRO A 120 -3.89 -22.98 1.92
C PRO A 120 -3.83 -21.96 3.06
N VAL A 121 -3.87 -20.67 2.74
CA VAL A 121 -3.84 -19.59 3.75
C VAL A 121 -5.10 -19.61 4.59
N PHE A 122 -6.28 -19.81 3.99
CA PHE A 122 -7.53 -19.95 4.74
C PHE A 122 -7.49 -21.15 5.70
N LEU A 123 -7.06 -22.32 5.22
CA LEU A 123 -6.97 -23.53 6.05
C LEU A 123 -5.97 -23.35 7.21
N LEU A 124 -4.83 -22.70 6.95
CA LEU A 124 -3.86 -22.37 8.00
C LEU A 124 -4.47 -21.44 9.05
N ALA A 125 -5.12 -20.35 8.60
CA ALA A 125 -5.76 -19.39 9.49
C ALA A 125 -6.91 -20.04 10.28
N PHE A 126 -7.67 -20.94 9.66
CA PHE A 126 -8.73 -21.70 10.31
C PHE A 126 -8.18 -22.62 11.43
N ASN A 127 -7.14 -23.38 11.14
CA ASN A 127 -6.50 -24.29 12.11
C ASN A 127 -5.85 -23.53 13.27
N LEU A 128 -5.38 -22.30 13.02
CA LEU A 128 -4.81 -21.43 14.05
C LEU A 128 -5.85 -20.58 14.78
N HIS A 129 -7.16 -20.77 14.54
CA HIS A 129 -8.25 -19.99 15.10
C HIS A 129 -8.12 -18.48 14.87
N LEU A 130 -7.59 -18.10 13.70
CA LEU A 130 -7.35 -16.70 13.29
C LEU A 130 -8.43 -16.17 12.33
N ILE A 131 -9.43 -16.99 11.99
CA ILE A 131 -10.58 -16.55 11.20
C ILE A 131 -11.37 -15.50 11.98
N ASP A 132 -11.88 -14.51 11.28
CA ASP A 132 -12.61 -13.35 11.82
C ASP A 132 -11.80 -12.53 12.85
N SER A 133 -10.47 -12.56 12.72
CA SER A 133 -9.52 -11.84 13.57
C SER A 133 -8.72 -10.81 12.77
N ARG A 134 -8.73 -9.54 13.23
CA ARG A 134 -7.84 -8.51 12.66
C ARG A 134 -6.37 -8.90 12.78
N LEU A 135 -5.99 -9.57 13.88
CA LEU A 135 -4.63 -10.08 14.05
C LEU A 135 -4.29 -11.13 13.00
N GLY A 136 -5.24 -12.02 12.67
CA GLY A 136 -5.06 -13.02 11.61
C GLY A 136 -4.75 -12.37 10.27
N VAL A 137 -5.51 -11.34 9.88
CA VAL A 137 -5.25 -10.57 8.64
C VAL A 137 -3.87 -9.89 8.69
N VAL A 138 -3.52 -9.23 9.80
CA VAL A 138 -2.20 -8.58 9.97
C VAL A 138 -1.06 -9.57 9.80
N LEU A 139 -1.15 -10.77 10.41
CA LEU A 139 -0.11 -11.80 10.30
C LEU A 139 0.03 -12.35 8.88
N VAL A 140 -1.09 -12.65 8.23
CA VAL A 140 -1.10 -13.17 6.85
C VAL A 140 -0.50 -12.13 5.88
N LEU A 141 -0.95 -10.89 5.95
CA LEU A 141 -0.41 -9.81 5.11
C LEU A 141 1.06 -9.54 5.41
N THR A 142 1.47 -9.61 6.68
CA THR A 142 2.88 -9.49 7.06
C THR A 142 3.72 -10.60 6.40
N GLY A 143 3.27 -11.85 6.46
CA GLY A 143 3.98 -12.98 5.85
C GLY A 143 4.18 -12.80 4.34
N GLY A 144 3.17 -12.31 3.62
CA GLY A 144 3.25 -12.06 2.19
C GLY A 144 4.17 -10.88 1.80
N LEU A 145 4.18 -9.81 2.60
CA LEU A 145 4.93 -8.59 2.27
C LEU A 145 6.37 -8.60 2.82
N LEU A 146 6.66 -9.41 3.83
CA LEU A 146 7.94 -9.43 4.53
C LEU A 146 9.14 -9.71 3.62
N PRO A 147 9.14 -10.70 2.69
CA PRO A 147 10.29 -10.98 1.86
C PRO A 147 10.72 -9.78 0.99
N THR A 148 9.76 -9.10 0.38
CA THR A 148 10.04 -7.89 -0.43
C THR A 148 10.56 -6.75 0.45
N ALA A 149 9.99 -6.58 1.64
CA ALA A 149 10.44 -5.57 2.60
C ALA A 149 11.88 -5.81 3.06
N ILE A 150 12.25 -7.07 3.34
CA ILE A 150 13.62 -7.47 3.69
C ILE A 150 14.58 -7.15 2.55
N PHE A 151 14.21 -7.49 1.33
CA PHE A 151 15.04 -7.25 0.15
C PHE A 151 15.32 -5.76 -0.02
N ILE A 152 14.28 -4.92 0.04
CA ILE A 152 14.43 -3.46 -0.05
C ILE A 152 15.33 -2.92 1.07
N LEU A 153 15.05 -3.29 2.33
CA LEU A 153 15.82 -2.77 3.48
C LEU A 153 17.27 -3.29 3.50
N LYS A 154 17.50 -4.49 2.98
CA LYS A 154 18.87 -5.03 2.86
C LYS A 154 19.72 -4.15 1.97
N ASP A 155 19.22 -3.69 0.83
CA ASP A 155 19.98 -2.80 -0.08
C ASP A 155 20.34 -1.49 0.62
N PHE A 156 19.41 -0.89 1.40
CA PHE A 156 19.72 0.30 2.19
C PHE A 156 20.73 0.01 3.32
N THR A 157 20.67 -1.18 3.92
CA THR A 157 21.58 -1.57 5.01
C THR A 157 22.97 -1.87 4.48
N ASP A 158 23.07 -2.51 3.31
CA ASP A 158 24.34 -2.78 2.64
C ASP A 158 25.06 -1.49 2.21
N ALA A 159 24.30 -0.46 1.82
CA ALA A 159 24.84 0.86 1.49
C ALA A 159 25.32 1.66 2.72
N ALA A 160 24.91 1.28 3.94
CA ALA A 160 25.35 1.95 5.16
C ALA A 160 26.80 1.55 5.53
N PRO A 161 27.72 2.52 5.75
CA PRO A 161 29.11 2.24 6.07
C PRO A 161 29.26 1.43 7.36
N PRO A 162 29.95 0.27 7.36
CA PRO A 162 30.17 -0.55 8.56
C PRO A 162 30.97 0.15 9.66
N SER A 163 31.80 1.13 9.31
CA SER A 163 32.63 1.88 10.25
C SER A 163 31.85 2.58 11.38
N TYR A 164 30.60 3.00 11.11
CA TYR A 164 29.76 3.57 12.14
C TYR A 164 29.36 2.55 13.21
N GLU A 165 29.15 1.32 12.79
CA GLU A 165 28.79 0.23 13.69
C GLU A 165 30.00 -0.24 14.49
N GLU A 166 31.17 -0.33 13.85
CA GLU A 166 32.44 -0.69 14.49
C GLU A 166 32.79 0.33 15.58
N ALA A 167 32.67 1.62 15.30
CA ALA A 167 32.88 2.66 16.30
C ALA A 167 31.94 2.49 17.51
N ALA A 168 30.64 2.24 17.29
CA ALA A 168 29.69 2.01 18.36
C ALA A 168 30.02 0.77 19.21
N ARG A 169 30.52 -0.29 18.57
CA ARG A 169 30.92 -1.54 19.27
C ARG A 169 32.16 -1.34 20.15
N VAL A 170 33.10 -0.49 19.73
CA VAL A 170 34.26 -0.12 20.58
C VAL A 170 33.81 0.52 21.90
N PHE A 171 32.69 1.27 21.90
CA PHE A 171 32.07 1.84 23.09
C PHE A 171 31.14 0.87 23.81
N GLY A 172 31.12 -0.42 23.48
CA GLY A 172 30.35 -1.45 24.17
C GLY A 172 28.88 -1.56 23.74
N ALA A 173 28.48 -0.97 22.61
CA ALA A 173 27.10 -1.08 22.16
C ALA A 173 26.73 -2.51 21.75
N THR A 174 25.59 -2.99 22.22
CA THR A 174 25.03 -4.30 21.82
C THR A 174 24.50 -4.23 20.38
N PRO A 175 24.35 -5.38 19.67
CA PRO A 175 23.84 -5.42 18.30
C PRO A 175 22.50 -4.71 18.12
N LEU A 176 21.58 -4.83 19.08
CA LEU A 176 20.29 -4.17 19.03
C LEU A 176 20.40 -2.64 19.24
N GLN A 177 21.34 -2.20 20.11
CA GLN A 177 21.63 -0.79 20.27
C GLN A 177 22.25 -0.20 19.01
N VAL A 178 23.18 -0.93 18.35
CA VAL A 178 23.74 -0.53 17.07
C VAL A 178 22.65 -0.41 16.01
N LEU A 179 21.77 -1.41 15.88
CA LEU A 179 20.65 -1.33 14.94
C LEU A 179 19.77 -0.11 15.22
N ARG A 180 19.35 0.08 16.47
CA ARG A 180 18.37 1.13 16.82
C ARG A 180 18.95 2.55 16.76
N HIS A 181 20.18 2.75 17.22
CA HIS A 181 20.75 4.08 17.40
C HIS A 181 21.76 4.51 16.33
N VAL A 182 22.28 3.55 15.54
CA VAL A 182 23.24 3.82 14.48
C VAL A 182 22.64 3.51 13.12
N VAL A 183 22.28 2.25 12.87
CA VAL A 183 21.84 1.80 11.54
C VAL A 183 20.49 2.36 11.17
N ALA A 184 19.46 2.21 12.01
CA ALA A 184 18.11 2.67 11.70
C ALA A 184 18.03 4.18 11.40
N PRO A 185 18.73 5.08 12.10
CA PRO A 185 18.83 6.48 11.69
C PRO A 185 19.44 6.71 10.32
N VAL A 186 20.45 5.93 9.94
CA VAL A 186 21.11 6.03 8.63
C VAL A 186 20.20 5.55 7.51
N ILE A 187 19.49 4.43 7.72
CA ILE A 187 18.58 3.84 6.73
C ILE A 187 17.14 4.37 6.82
N ARG A 188 16.90 5.48 7.53
CA ARG A 188 15.55 6.10 7.63
C ARG A 188 14.82 6.24 6.30
N PRO A 189 15.47 6.64 5.20
CA PRO A 189 14.79 6.69 3.89
C PRO A 189 14.27 5.34 3.43
N GLY A 190 15.04 4.27 3.65
CA GLY A 190 14.64 2.90 3.35
C GLY A 190 13.46 2.43 4.22
N LEU A 191 13.52 2.71 5.54
CA LEU A 191 12.42 2.41 6.45
C LEU A 191 11.13 3.13 6.04
N ALA A 192 11.22 4.40 5.66
CA ALA A 192 10.08 5.18 5.17
C ALA A 192 9.53 4.61 3.85
N THR A 193 10.41 4.22 2.92
CA THR A 193 10.00 3.60 1.65
C THR A 193 9.22 2.31 1.90
N VAL A 194 9.74 1.41 2.73
CA VAL A 194 9.05 0.16 3.08
C VAL A 194 7.75 0.42 3.82
N ALA A 195 7.72 1.38 4.75
CA ALA A 195 6.51 1.73 5.48
C ALA A 195 5.39 2.22 4.54
N VAL A 196 5.70 3.13 3.62
CA VAL A 196 4.72 3.65 2.65
C VAL A 196 4.26 2.56 1.68
N TRP A 197 5.21 1.79 1.16
CA TRP A 197 4.89 0.68 0.26
C TRP A 197 3.97 -0.34 0.94
N THR A 198 4.31 -0.78 2.15
CA THR A 198 3.49 -1.72 2.92
C THR A 198 2.11 -1.14 3.22
N ALA A 199 2.04 0.10 3.69
CA ALA A 199 0.77 0.76 3.99
C ALA A 199 -0.13 0.85 2.74
N ALA A 200 0.43 1.17 1.57
CA ALA A 200 -0.30 1.23 0.32
C ALA A 200 -0.81 -0.16 -0.13
N GLN A 201 0.03 -1.21 0.01
CA GLN A 201 -0.37 -2.59 -0.32
C GLN A 201 -1.52 -3.05 0.57
N VAL A 202 -1.43 -2.85 1.87
CA VAL A 202 -2.46 -3.26 2.83
C VAL A 202 -3.74 -2.44 2.66
N TRP A 203 -3.62 -1.13 2.39
CA TRP A 203 -4.77 -0.26 2.16
C TRP A 203 -5.62 -0.72 0.98
N GLY A 204 -4.97 -1.15 -0.11
CA GLY A 204 -5.62 -1.63 -1.33
C GLY A 204 -6.00 -3.10 -1.31
N ASP A 205 -5.60 -3.87 -0.30
CA ASP A 205 -5.88 -5.31 -0.28
C ASP A 205 -7.36 -5.56 0.03
N PHE A 206 -8.02 -6.18 -0.94
CA PHE A 206 -9.40 -6.65 -0.82
C PHE A 206 -9.45 -8.14 -0.45
N LEU A 207 -8.56 -8.94 -1.05
CA LEU A 207 -8.72 -10.38 -1.14
C LEU A 207 -8.56 -11.07 0.22
N MET A 208 -7.48 -10.77 0.93
CA MET A 208 -7.19 -11.42 2.22
C MET A 208 -8.16 -11.00 3.32
N PRO A 209 -8.49 -9.70 3.49
CA PRO A 209 -9.54 -9.31 4.42
C PRO A 209 -10.92 -9.91 4.09
N PHE A 210 -11.30 -9.94 2.81
CA PHE A 210 -12.57 -10.54 2.39
C PHE A 210 -12.65 -12.05 2.72
N LEU A 211 -11.53 -12.76 2.56
CA LEU A 211 -11.44 -14.18 2.84
C LEU A 211 -11.49 -14.50 4.35
N LEU A 212 -10.81 -13.69 5.15
CA LEU A 212 -10.57 -14.00 6.57
C LEU A 212 -11.55 -13.33 7.53
N LEU A 213 -12.12 -12.18 7.18
CA LEU A 213 -13.08 -11.45 8.02
C LEU A 213 -14.50 -11.73 7.55
N ARG A 214 -15.34 -12.19 8.46
CA ARG A 214 -16.74 -12.50 8.21
C ARG A 214 -17.70 -11.48 8.83
N ASP A 215 -17.25 -10.84 9.91
CA ASP A 215 -18.00 -9.82 10.60
C ASP A 215 -17.93 -8.50 9.81
N PRO A 216 -19.07 -7.95 9.34
CA PRO A 216 -19.10 -6.67 8.61
C PRO A 216 -18.49 -5.50 9.40
N ASP A 217 -18.54 -5.53 10.72
CA ASP A 217 -17.99 -4.46 11.57
C ASP A 217 -16.46 -4.47 11.61
N LYS A 218 -15.86 -5.56 11.18
CA LYS A 218 -14.38 -5.69 11.04
C LYS A 218 -13.89 -5.42 9.62
N ALA A 219 -14.79 -5.37 8.65
CA ALA A 219 -14.45 -5.20 7.24
C ALA A 219 -13.67 -3.90 6.99
N PRO A 220 -12.55 -3.94 6.26
CA PRO A 220 -11.85 -2.74 5.80
C PRO A 220 -12.57 -2.08 4.63
N ALA A 221 -12.18 -0.87 4.31
CA ALA A 221 -12.80 -0.05 3.28
C ALA A 221 -12.84 -0.71 1.89
N ALA A 222 -11.77 -1.41 1.50
CA ALA A 222 -11.71 -2.12 0.23
C ALA A 222 -12.82 -3.20 0.12
N VAL A 223 -13.23 -3.80 1.23
CA VAL A 223 -14.33 -4.78 1.29
C VAL A 223 -15.68 -4.08 1.42
N ALA A 224 -15.75 -3.01 2.21
CA ALA A 224 -17.00 -2.30 2.50
C ALA A 224 -17.64 -1.65 1.26
N VAL A 225 -16.87 -1.34 0.21
CA VAL A 225 -17.40 -0.76 -1.04
C VAL A 225 -18.51 -1.63 -1.65
N TYR A 226 -18.45 -2.94 -1.46
CA TYR A 226 -19.46 -3.89 -1.95
C TYR A 226 -20.78 -3.87 -1.15
N THR A 227 -20.84 -3.13 -0.05
CA THR A 227 -22.07 -2.96 0.72
C THR A 227 -22.93 -1.79 0.22
N PHE A 228 -22.45 -0.97 -0.71
CA PHE A 228 -23.16 0.19 -1.25
C PHE A 228 -23.96 -0.18 -2.50
N TYR A 229 -24.92 -1.10 -2.30
CA TYR A 229 -25.91 -1.47 -3.30
C TYR A 229 -27.31 -1.10 -2.81
N THR A 230 -28.18 -0.79 -3.75
CA THR A 230 -29.60 -0.57 -3.48
C THR A 230 -30.30 -1.89 -3.15
N GLU A 231 -31.52 -1.82 -2.59
CA GLU A 231 -32.35 -3.02 -2.33
C GLU A 231 -32.63 -3.85 -3.58
N GLY A 232 -32.58 -3.23 -4.77
CA GLY A 232 -32.69 -3.92 -6.07
C GLY A 232 -31.38 -4.53 -6.59
N GLY A 233 -30.30 -4.53 -5.80
CA GLY A 233 -28.98 -5.06 -6.19
C GLY A 233 -28.23 -4.21 -7.22
N GLN A 234 -28.66 -2.97 -7.46
CA GLN A 234 -27.97 -2.03 -8.32
C GLN A 234 -26.92 -1.23 -7.52
N PRO A 235 -25.76 -0.91 -8.10
CA PRO A 235 -24.75 -0.10 -7.42
C PRO A 235 -25.29 1.32 -7.16
N ASP A 236 -25.19 1.79 -5.93
CA ASP A 236 -25.48 3.19 -5.60
C ASP A 236 -24.26 4.05 -5.94
N LEU A 237 -24.25 4.60 -7.15
CA LEU A 237 -23.12 5.37 -7.66
C LEU A 237 -22.82 6.61 -6.82
N ARG A 238 -23.82 7.20 -6.14
CA ARG A 238 -23.63 8.34 -5.24
C ARG A 238 -22.78 7.96 -4.04
N LEU A 239 -23.13 6.86 -3.39
CA LEU A 239 -22.41 6.38 -2.20
C LEU A 239 -21.06 5.77 -2.57
N ILE A 240 -21.00 4.99 -3.66
CA ILE A 240 -19.76 4.37 -4.12
C ILE A 240 -18.72 5.44 -4.51
N SER A 241 -19.11 6.47 -5.30
CA SER A 241 -18.19 7.54 -5.70
C SER A 241 -17.75 8.37 -4.51
N THR A 242 -18.66 8.73 -3.61
CA THR A 242 -18.33 9.51 -2.41
C THR A 242 -17.42 8.74 -1.47
N PHE A 243 -17.69 7.45 -1.25
CA PHE A 243 -16.82 6.59 -0.45
C PHE A 243 -15.44 6.40 -1.10
N SER A 244 -15.39 6.19 -2.42
CA SER A 244 -14.14 6.03 -3.16
C SER A 244 -13.27 7.27 -3.09
N LEU A 245 -13.86 8.47 -3.12
CA LEU A 245 -13.11 9.71 -2.90
C LEU A 245 -12.50 9.76 -1.50
N LEU A 246 -13.29 9.47 -0.45
CA LEU A 246 -12.79 9.42 0.93
C LEU A 246 -11.73 8.33 1.12
N TYR A 247 -11.92 7.18 0.47
CA TYR A 247 -10.96 6.07 0.49
C TYR A 247 -9.63 6.44 -0.18
N ALA A 248 -9.63 7.28 -1.22
CA ALA A 248 -8.41 7.73 -1.89
C ALA A 248 -7.62 8.77 -1.07
N LEU A 249 -8.28 9.58 -0.24
CA LEU A 249 -7.65 10.69 0.48
C LEU A 249 -6.45 10.28 1.35
N PRO A 250 -6.50 9.22 2.18
CA PRO A 250 -5.36 8.82 3.01
C PRO A 250 -4.14 8.43 2.18
N VAL A 251 -4.34 7.74 1.06
CA VAL A 251 -3.24 7.34 0.16
C VAL A 251 -2.57 8.57 -0.45
N VAL A 252 -3.37 9.51 -0.95
CA VAL A 252 -2.87 10.77 -1.50
C VAL A 252 -2.17 11.60 -0.42
N ALA A 253 -2.73 11.67 0.79
CA ALA A 253 -2.13 12.38 1.91
C ALA A 253 -0.76 11.80 2.29
N VAL A 254 -0.65 10.48 2.43
CA VAL A 254 0.61 9.78 2.74
C VAL A 254 1.63 10.03 1.62
N TYR A 255 1.22 9.90 0.36
CA TYR A 255 2.10 10.18 -0.78
C TYR A 255 2.65 11.62 -0.75
N LEU A 256 1.78 12.61 -0.57
CA LEU A 256 2.18 14.03 -0.52
C LEU A 256 3.11 14.32 0.67
N LEU A 257 2.83 13.75 1.83
CA LEU A 257 3.63 13.93 3.04
C LEU A 257 5.04 13.36 2.85
N VAL A 258 5.15 12.15 2.32
CA VAL A 258 6.43 11.48 2.09
C VAL A 258 7.20 12.15 0.95
N SER A 259 6.53 12.50 -0.13
CA SER A 259 7.14 13.23 -1.26
C SER A 259 7.76 14.56 -0.82
N ARG A 260 7.07 15.31 0.05
CA ARG A 260 7.60 16.57 0.61
C ARG A 260 8.77 16.36 1.57
N ARG A 261 8.72 15.33 2.43
CA ARG A 261 9.70 15.14 3.49
C ARG A 261 10.99 14.45 3.02
N TYR A 262 10.87 13.53 2.07
CA TYR A 262 12.02 12.72 1.61
C TYR A 262 12.46 13.07 0.18
N GLY A 263 11.85 14.08 -0.44
CA GLY A 263 12.26 14.58 -1.76
C GLY A 263 12.36 13.46 -2.78
N MET A 264 11.34 12.57 -2.86
CA MET A 264 11.29 11.54 -3.89
C MET A 264 11.17 12.21 -5.26
N ARG A 265 12.26 12.83 -5.67
CA ARG A 265 12.47 13.18 -7.06
C ARG A 265 12.77 11.86 -7.76
N PHE A 266 11.82 11.33 -8.49
CA PHE A 266 12.07 10.34 -9.53
C PHE A 266 12.95 11.00 -10.59
N HIS A 267 14.20 11.23 -10.23
CA HIS A 267 15.22 11.46 -11.24
C HIS A 267 15.59 10.06 -11.72
N GLY A 268 14.98 9.64 -12.81
CA GLY A 268 15.56 8.66 -13.70
C GLY A 268 16.92 9.20 -14.14
N GLY A 269 17.90 9.10 -13.27
CA GLY A 269 19.23 9.62 -13.47
C GLY A 269 20.04 8.63 -14.25
N ILE A 270 20.03 8.74 -15.57
CA ILE A 270 21.21 8.45 -16.35
C ILE A 270 22.13 9.67 -16.14
N LYS A 271 22.99 9.61 -15.12
CA LYS A 271 24.19 10.43 -15.13
C LYS A 271 25.18 9.76 -16.06
N ARG A 272 25.41 10.38 -17.24
CA ARG A 272 26.63 10.19 -18.03
C ARG A 272 27.82 10.75 -17.27
#